data_c44c68b4f621f180b764da19cfd8ecc5
#
_entry.id   c44c68b4f621f180b764da19cfd8ecc5
#
_cell.length_a   1.000
_cell.length_b   1.000
_cell.length_c   1.000
_cell.angle_alpha   90.00
_cell.angle_beta   90.00
_cell.angle_gamma   90.00
#
_symmetry.space_group_name_H-M   'P 1'
#
loop_
_entity.id
_entity.type
_entity.pdbx_description
1 polymer ?
#
loop_
_entity_poly.entity_id
_entity_poly.type
_entity_poly.pdbx_seq_one_letter_code
_entity_poly.pdbx_strand_id
1 'polypeptide(L)'
;MSDCKEKLDCICCGSWNLKPVLDLGESPLANSYHKEGEVLPKYPLGLTLCLNCYHLQLTHIVNPDLLFKDYLYVSGTSQTMRDYFKWFARFAEELYLDYNFGDCPCSVLD
;
A
#
# COMPACT_ATOMS: atom_id res chain seq x y z
N MET A 1 -14.19 -16.89 -1.62
CA MET A 1 -13.49 -15.87 -2.47
C MET A 1 -12.11 -16.42 -2.77
N SER A 2 -11.61 -16.28 -4.00
CA SER A 2 -10.25 -16.74 -4.32
C SER A 2 -9.24 -15.88 -3.56
N ASP A 3 -8.20 -16.52 -3.01
CA ASP A 3 -7.15 -15.85 -2.21
C ASP A 3 -6.33 -14.84 -3.03
N CYS A 4 -6.30 -15.01 -4.34
CA CYS A 4 -5.59 -14.17 -5.29
C CYS A 4 -6.39 -14.02 -6.59
N LYS A 5 -6.41 -12.84 -7.17
CA LYS A 5 -7.11 -12.53 -8.41
C LYS A 5 -6.21 -11.74 -9.35
N GLU A 6 -6.12 -12.17 -10.61
CA GLU A 6 -5.47 -11.40 -11.67
C GLU A 6 -6.25 -10.10 -11.95
N LYS A 7 -5.51 -9.00 -12.11
CA LYS A 7 -6.07 -7.68 -12.43
C LYS A 7 -5.92 -7.42 -13.93
N LEU A 8 -7.02 -7.47 -14.66
CA LEU A 8 -7.06 -7.37 -16.12
C LEU A 8 -7.32 -5.95 -16.64
N ASP A 9 -7.71 -5.03 -15.75
CA ASP A 9 -7.99 -3.63 -16.08
C ASP A 9 -7.20 -2.68 -15.17
N CYS A 10 -6.96 -1.47 -15.65
CA CYS A 10 -6.28 -0.44 -14.88
C CYS A 10 -7.16 0.05 -13.72
N ILE A 11 -6.64 0.03 -12.50
CA ILE A 11 -7.34 0.50 -11.30
C ILE A 11 -7.57 2.01 -11.30
N CYS A 12 -6.79 2.75 -12.10
CA CYS A 12 -6.88 4.22 -12.19
C CYS A 12 -7.89 4.69 -13.25
N CYS A 13 -7.82 4.15 -14.48
CA CYS A 13 -8.65 4.63 -15.60
C CYS A 13 -9.57 3.58 -16.21
N GLY A 14 -9.58 2.34 -15.69
CA GLY A 14 -10.42 1.24 -16.19
C GLY A 14 -9.99 0.66 -17.56
N SER A 15 -8.90 1.13 -18.14
CA SER A 15 -8.42 0.64 -19.44
C SER A 15 -7.90 -0.79 -19.36
N TRP A 16 -8.18 -1.58 -20.37
CA TRP A 16 -7.66 -2.95 -20.54
C TRP A 16 -6.31 -3.00 -21.25
N ASN A 17 -5.79 -1.84 -21.69
CA ASN A 17 -4.52 -1.73 -22.41
C ASN A 17 -3.35 -1.77 -21.45
N LEU A 18 -3.10 -2.94 -20.87
CA LEU A 18 -2.07 -3.20 -19.89
C LEU A 18 -0.89 -3.94 -20.54
N LYS A 19 0.33 -3.53 -20.18
CA LYS A 19 1.59 -4.17 -20.62
C LYS A 19 2.36 -4.65 -19.39
N PRO A 20 2.61 -5.97 -19.24
CA PRO A 20 3.51 -6.48 -18.21
C PRO A 20 4.91 -5.88 -18.39
N VAL A 21 5.51 -5.38 -17.31
CA VAL A 21 6.84 -4.72 -17.33
C VAL A 21 7.84 -5.39 -16.39
N LEU A 22 7.37 -6.13 -15.38
CA LEU A 22 8.22 -6.85 -14.45
C LEU A 22 7.49 -8.10 -13.96
N ASP A 23 8.20 -9.22 -13.93
CA ASP A 23 7.76 -10.47 -13.32
C ASP A 23 8.84 -10.92 -12.33
N LEU A 24 8.47 -11.02 -11.06
CA LEU A 24 9.32 -11.50 -9.96
C LEU A 24 8.97 -12.95 -9.56
N GLY A 25 8.11 -13.60 -10.34
CA GLY A 25 7.65 -14.96 -10.07
C GLY A 25 6.67 -15.01 -8.89
N GLU A 26 6.77 -16.07 -8.08
CA GLU A 26 5.91 -16.27 -6.93
C GLU A 26 6.65 -15.95 -5.62
N SER A 27 6.00 -15.20 -4.74
CA SER A 27 6.53 -14.80 -3.44
C SER A 27 5.52 -15.06 -2.32
N PRO A 28 5.96 -15.43 -1.11
CA PRO A 28 5.09 -15.38 0.06
C PRO A 28 4.72 -13.93 0.37
N LEU A 29 3.63 -13.74 1.13
CA LEU A 29 3.20 -12.40 1.55
C LEU A 29 4.24 -11.75 2.46
N ALA A 30 4.39 -10.42 2.33
CA ALA A 30 5.26 -9.64 3.20
C ALA A 30 4.80 -9.78 4.67
N ASN A 31 5.77 -9.86 5.58
CA ASN A 31 5.55 -10.08 7.02
C ASN A 31 4.87 -11.39 7.41
N SER A 32 4.78 -12.37 6.51
CA SER A 32 4.37 -13.74 6.85
C SER A 32 5.54 -14.46 7.50
N TYR A 33 5.71 -14.23 8.80
CA TYR A 33 6.74 -14.94 9.59
C TYR A 33 6.32 -16.40 9.81
N HIS A 34 7.25 -17.32 9.66
CA HIS A 34 7.00 -18.76 9.77
C HIS A 34 8.04 -19.44 10.64
N LYS A 35 7.69 -20.63 11.15
CA LYS A 35 8.61 -21.49 11.88
C LYS A 35 9.44 -22.33 10.91
N GLU A 36 10.58 -22.81 11.38
CA GLU A 36 11.43 -23.72 10.62
C GLU A 36 10.63 -24.96 10.15
N GLY A 37 10.69 -25.26 8.84
CA GLY A 37 9.96 -26.35 8.22
C GLY A 37 8.53 -26.08 7.77
N GLU A 38 7.98 -24.90 8.07
CA GLU A 38 6.64 -24.48 7.61
C GLU A 38 6.71 -23.95 6.17
N VAL A 39 5.81 -24.43 5.31
CA VAL A 39 5.70 -23.98 3.92
C VAL A 39 4.63 -22.92 3.82
N LEU A 40 5.03 -21.70 3.42
CA LEU A 40 4.11 -20.59 3.19
C LEU A 40 3.46 -20.66 1.80
N PRO A 41 2.18 -20.27 1.67
CA PRO A 41 1.57 -20.06 0.38
C PRO A 41 2.30 -18.91 -0.36
N LYS A 42 2.47 -19.09 -1.68
CA LYS A 42 3.10 -18.12 -2.56
C LYS A 42 2.07 -17.57 -3.54
N TYR A 43 2.25 -16.32 -3.94
CA TYR A 43 1.37 -15.61 -4.84
C TYR A 43 2.20 -14.91 -5.94
N PRO A 44 1.65 -14.81 -7.16
CA PRO A 44 2.33 -14.11 -8.26
C PRO A 44 2.63 -12.65 -7.88
N LEU A 45 3.87 -12.23 -8.13
CA LEU A 45 4.35 -10.87 -7.87
C LEU A 45 4.90 -10.29 -9.17
N GLY A 46 4.17 -9.39 -9.78
CA GLY A 46 4.57 -8.72 -11.01
C GLY A 46 3.96 -7.35 -11.12
N LEU A 47 4.48 -6.55 -12.06
CA LEU A 47 4.01 -5.21 -12.35
C LEU A 47 3.52 -5.11 -13.79
N THR A 48 2.46 -4.35 -13.97
CA THR A 48 1.91 -4.01 -15.28
C THR A 48 1.72 -2.50 -15.41
N LEU A 49 2.04 -1.98 -16.60
CA LEU A 49 1.89 -0.57 -16.96
C LEU A 49 0.63 -0.39 -17.80
N CYS A 50 -0.22 0.54 -17.42
CA CYS A 50 -1.30 0.99 -18.28
C CYS A 50 -0.77 1.90 -19.39
N LEU A 51 -0.97 1.52 -20.66
CA LEU A 51 -0.51 2.33 -21.81
C LEU A 51 -1.46 3.52 -22.10
N ASN A 52 -2.57 3.63 -21.39
CA ASN A 52 -3.53 4.73 -21.55
C ASN A 52 -3.26 5.89 -20.58
N CYS A 53 -3.02 5.61 -19.30
CA CYS A 53 -2.79 6.66 -18.27
C CYS A 53 -1.41 6.57 -17.60
N TYR A 54 -0.57 5.62 -18.01
CA TYR A 54 0.78 5.37 -17.49
C TYR A 54 0.84 4.98 -16.00
N HIS A 55 -0.30 4.57 -15.42
CA HIS A 55 -0.35 4.02 -14.07
C HIS A 55 0.35 2.66 -14.01
N LEU A 56 1.23 2.47 -13.03
CA LEU A 56 1.90 1.21 -12.74
C LEU A 56 1.18 0.52 -11.59
N GLN A 57 0.80 -0.74 -11.78
CA GLN A 57 0.06 -1.52 -10.78
C GLN A 57 0.56 -2.96 -10.68
N LEU A 58 0.21 -3.65 -9.60
CA LEU A 58 0.43 -5.09 -9.47
C LEU A 58 -0.42 -5.86 -10.48
N THR A 59 0.13 -6.98 -11.00
CA THR A 59 -0.59 -7.89 -11.91
C THR A 59 -1.71 -8.66 -11.19
N HIS A 60 -1.56 -8.88 -9.89
CA HIS A 60 -2.49 -9.65 -9.06
C HIS A 60 -2.85 -8.90 -7.78
N ILE A 61 -4.06 -9.13 -7.30
CA ILE A 61 -4.55 -8.62 -6.01
C ILE A 61 -4.78 -9.83 -5.10
N VAL A 62 -4.06 -9.88 -3.99
CA VAL A 62 -4.30 -10.86 -2.92
C VAL A 62 -5.42 -10.36 -2.03
N ASN A 63 -6.22 -11.28 -1.49
CA ASN A 63 -7.29 -10.95 -0.57
C ASN A 63 -6.75 -10.13 0.61
N PRO A 64 -7.27 -8.91 0.86
CA PRO A 64 -6.81 -8.04 1.94
C PRO A 64 -6.85 -8.68 3.33
N ASP A 65 -7.79 -9.60 3.59
CA ASP A 65 -7.88 -10.30 4.86
C ASP A 65 -6.62 -11.14 5.15
N LEU A 66 -6.00 -11.71 4.10
CA LEU A 66 -4.75 -12.46 4.23
C LEU A 66 -3.54 -11.58 4.49
N LEU A 67 -3.59 -10.32 4.03
CA LEU A 67 -2.50 -9.35 4.20
C LEU A 67 -2.56 -8.63 5.53
N PHE A 68 -3.74 -8.29 6.03
CA PHE A 68 -3.91 -7.29 7.08
C PHE A 68 -4.58 -7.80 8.35
N LYS A 69 -5.29 -8.94 8.32
CA LYS A 69 -6.02 -9.45 9.49
C LYS A 69 -5.11 -9.76 10.69
N ASP A 70 -3.93 -10.31 10.42
CA ASP A 70 -2.93 -10.69 11.44
C ASP A 70 -1.61 -9.93 11.24
N TYR A 71 -1.69 -8.66 10.79
CA TYR A 71 -0.53 -7.85 10.51
C TYR A 71 0.16 -7.39 11.80
N LEU A 72 1.37 -7.85 12.04
CA LEU A 72 2.09 -7.66 13.30
C LEU A 72 2.73 -6.28 13.46
N TYR A 73 2.84 -5.49 12.40
CA TYR A 73 3.49 -4.19 12.46
C TYR A 73 2.52 -3.09 12.88
N VAL A 74 2.86 -2.37 13.95
CA VAL A 74 2.12 -1.19 14.42
C VAL A 74 3.09 -0.01 14.46
N SER A 75 2.84 1.02 13.65
CA SER A 75 3.70 2.20 13.49
C SER A 75 3.92 2.97 14.79
N GLY A 76 2.94 2.97 15.70
CA GLY A 76 2.98 3.69 16.98
C GLY A 76 3.74 3.01 18.12
N THR A 77 4.40 1.85 17.91
CA THR A 77 5.08 1.12 18.98
C THR A 77 6.42 1.73 19.38
N SER A 78 7.15 2.32 18.44
CA SER A 78 8.45 2.95 18.66
C SER A 78 8.29 4.36 19.24
N GLN A 79 9.08 4.71 20.28
CA GLN A 79 9.10 6.06 20.82
C GLN A 79 9.55 7.09 19.77
N THR A 80 10.56 6.72 18.97
CA THR A 80 11.06 7.56 17.86
C THR A 80 9.96 7.91 16.86
N MET A 81 9.13 6.93 16.48
CA MET A 81 8.01 7.19 15.56
C MET A 81 6.94 8.08 16.19
N ARG A 82 6.63 7.88 17.48
CA ARG A 82 5.69 8.77 18.19
C ARG A 82 6.18 10.21 18.26
N ASP A 83 7.47 10.41 18.47
CA ASP A 83 8.07 11.74 18.54
C ASP A 83 8.12 12.38 17.15
N TYR A 84 8.40 11.60 16.10
CA TYR A 84 8.29 12.04 14.72
C TYR A 84 6.87 12.47 14.35
N PHE A 85 5.84 11.69 14.69
CA PHE A 85 4.45 12.04 14.40
C PHE A 85 4.02 13.32 15.13
N LYS A 86 4.44 13.53 16.38
CA LYS A 86 4.19 14.77 17.10
C LYS A 86 4.88 15.97 16.44
N TRP A 87 6.12 15.80 16.02
CA TRP A 87 6.83 16.83 15.28
C TRP A 87 6.13 17.16 13.97
N PHE A 88 5.79 16.15 13.20
CA PHE A 88 5.12 16.32 11.90
C PHE A 88 3.74 17.01 12.03
N ALA A 89 2.96 16.64 13.04
CA ALA A 89 1.68 17.29 13.31
C ALA A 89 1.84 18.79 13.59
N ARG A 90 2.82 19.17 14.42
CA ARG A 90 3.12 20.59 14.69
C ARG A 90 3.59 21.33 13.45
N PHE A 91 4.48 20.72 12.70
CA PHE A 91 4.97 21.29 11.43
C PHE A 91 3.82 21.54 10.43
N ALA A 92 2.91 20.57 10.30
CA ALA A 92 1.73 20.73 9.43
C ALA A 92 0.78 21.83 9.93
N GLU A 93 0.59 21.97 11.24
CA GLU A 93 -0.21 23.03 11.86
C GLU A 93 0.43 24.41 11.62
N GLU A 94 1.73 24.56 11.81
CA GLU A 94 2.47 25.80 11.54
C GLU A 94 2.36 26.21 10.06
N LEU A 95 2.56 25.26 9.12
CA LEU A 95 2.35 25.53 7.70
C LEU A 95 0.92 25.96 7.37
N TYR A 96 -0.08 25.35 7.99
CA TYR A 96 -1.48 25.72 7.79
C TYR A 96 -1.75 27.16 8.25
N LEU A 97 -1.21 27.55 9.39
CA LEU A 97 -1.35 28.91 9.94
C LEU A 97 -0.63 29.96 9.08
N ASP A 98 0.58 29.64 8.61
CA ASP A 98 1.39 30.55 7.78
C ASP A 98 0.74 30.83 6.41
N TYR A 99 0.11 29.83 5.80
CA TYR A 99 -0.56 29.98 4.50
C TYR A 99 -1.98 30.56 4.59
N ASN A 100 -2.48 30.81 5.80
CA ASN A 100 -3.74 31.55 6.07
C ASN A 100 -4.93 31.05 5.25
N PHE A 101 -5.19 29.73 5.31
CA PHE A 101 -6.29 29.08 4.57
C PHE A 101 -7.71 29.47 5.06
N GLY A 102 -7.84 30.55 5.87
CA GLY A 102 -9.09 31.08 6.37
C GLY A 102 -9.73 30.20 7.48
N ASP A 103 -10.99 30.49 7.81
CA ASP A 103 -11.74 29.79 8.86
C ASP A 103 -12.21 28.38 8.47
N CYS A 104 -11.55 27.72 7.53
CA CYS A 104 -11.87 26.35 7.15
C CYS A 104 -11.38 25.38 8.23
N PRO A 105 -12.23 24.46 8.73
CA PRO A 105 -11.78 23.44 9.68
C PRO A 105 -10.67 22.60 9.03
N CYS A 106 -9.50 22.57 9.68
CA CYS A 106 -8.37 21.80 9.22
C CYS A 106 -8.66 20.30 9.40
N SER A 107 -8.65 19.56 8.31
CA SER A 107 -8.66 18.09 8.35
C SER A 107 -7.45 17.58 7.58
N VAL A 108 -6.66 16.72 8.21
CA VAL A 108 -5.53 16.04 7.57
C VAL A 108 -5.97 14.63 7.23
N LEU A 109 -5.86 14.28 5.95
CA LEU A 109 -6.07 12.92 5.47
C LEU A 109 -4.72 12.20 5.47
N ASP A 110 -4.64 11.13 6.25
CA ASP A 110 -3.50 10.24 6.30
C ASP A 110 -3.73 9.03 5.39
#